data_de658c6f5b21fd57b37607bd4faa8c36
#
_entry.id   de658c6f5b21fd57b37607bd4faa8c36
#
_cell.length_a   1.000
_cell.length_b   1.000
_cell.length_c   1.000
_cell.angle_alpha   90.00
_cell.angle_beta   90.00
_cell.angle_gamma   90.00
#
_symmetry.space_group_name_H-M   'P 1'
#
loop_
_entity.id
_entity.type
_entity.pdbx_description
1 polymer ?
#
loop_
_entity_poly.entity_id
_entity_poly.type
_entity_poly.pdbx_seq_one_letter_code
_entity_poly.pdbx_strand_id
1 'polypeptide(L)'
;MRFEVSIFVESTWKGPARRRGVAMWIVECKRNGVPVTREGLIRLEDGTENMANLMAITAAAGILTKQCSIRVFTQCDHILNTMQNHWHITWQKNEWHNAKGKPVKNAELWSGMLESLGKHMYSVHGGWHEYQNLMQGKIRKELEEWKNTEQ
;
A
#
# COMPACT_ATOMS: atom_id res chain seq x y z
N MET A 1 -15.99 -15.04 13.12
CA MET A 1 -14.71 -14.61 13.71
C MET A 1 -13.78 -14.12 12.61
N ARG A 2 -13.20 -12.94 12.77
CA ARG A 2 -12.24 -12.40 11.80
C ARG A 2 -10.83 -12.60 12.31
N PHE A 3 -9.92 -12.91 11.40
CA PHE A 3 -8.49 -13.00 11.71
C PHE A 3 -7.90 -11.61 11.77
N GLU A 4 -7.07 -11.35 12.77
CA GLU A 4 -6.37 -10.08 12.89
C GLU A 4 -5.08 -10.12 12.06
N VAL A 5 -4.94 -9.16 11.16
CA VAL A 5 -3.84 -9.08 10.22
C VAL A 5 -3.31 -7.65 10.18
N SER A 6 -1.99 -7.51 10.08
CA SER A 6 -1.36 -6.21 9.80
C SER A 6 -0.71 -6.26 8.43
N ILE A 7 -0.86 -5.18 7.67
CA ILE A 7 -0.18 -4.98 6.39
C ILE A 7 0.73 -3.78 6.55
N PHE A 8 2.03 -3.97 6.24
CA PHE A 8 3.02 -2.90 6.29
C PHE A 8 3.52 -2.62 4.88
N VAL A 9 3.60 -1.35 4.52
CA VAL A 9 4.09 -0.92 3.20
C VAL A 9 5.17 0.14 3.38
N GLU A 10 6.30 -0.05 2.69
CA GLU A 10 7.37 0.93 2.60
C GLU A 10 7.76 1.10 1.14
N SER A 11 8.26 2.28 0.78
CA SER A 11 8.67 2.55 -0.60
C SER A 11 9.90 3.43 -0.65
N THR A 12 10.60 3.37 -1.80
CA THR A 12 11.77 4.22 -2.05
C THR A 12 11.40 5.63 -2.51
N TRP A 13 10.12 5.84 -2.85
CA TRP A 13 9.64 7.19 -3.20
C TRP A 13 9.36 8.00 -1.95
N LYS A 14 9.72 9.28 -2.01
CA LYS A 14 9.38 10.25 -0.98
C LYS A 14 8.95 11.52 -1.69
N GLY A 15 7.65 11.84 -1.58
CA GLY A 15 7.09 12.97 -2.29
C GLY A 15 6.59 12.64 -3.69
N PRO A 16 6.16 13.64 -4.46
CA PRO A 16 5.36 13.42 -5.68
C PRO A 16 6.15 13.11 -6.94
N ALA A 17 7.48 13.12 -6.88
CA ALA A 17 8.31 12.93 -8.07
C ALA A 17 8.09 11.56 -8.70
N ARG A 18 7.97 11.54 -10.03
CA ARG A 18 7.88 10.32 -10.82
C ARG A 18 9.28 9.82 -11.14
N ARG A 19 9.54 8.54 -10.85
CA ARG A 19 10.85 7.92 -11.09
C ARG A 19 10.78 6.42 -10.93
N ARG A 20 11.88 5.73 -11.25
CA ARG A 20 12.06 4.31 -10.93
C ARG A 20 12.11 4.14 -9.41
N GLY A 21 11.49 3.09 -8.93
CA GLY A 21 11.53 2.79 -7.51
C GLY A 21 10.99 1.41 -7.16
N VAL A 22 11.05 1.11 -5.88
CA VAL A 22 10.64 -0.17 -5.32
C VAL A 22 9.76 0.08 -4.09
N ALA A 23 8.70 -0.70 -3.96
CA ALA A 23 7.92 -0.78 -2.73
C ALA A 23 7.89 -2.21 -2.25
N MET A 24 7.70 -2.39 -0.95
CA MET A 24 7.61 -3.69 -0.31
C MET A 24 6.38 -3.72 0.56
N TRP A 25 5.73 -4.88 0.60
CA TRP A 25 4.67 -5.13 1.57
C TRP A 25 4.99 -6.36 2.41
N ILE A 26 4.57 -6.31 3.68
CA ILE A 26 4.58 -7.46 4.58
C ILE A 26 3.16 -7.63 5.11
N VAL A 27 2.66 -8.85 5.05
CA VAL A 27 1.43 -9.26 5.73
C VAL A 27 1.82 -10.10 6.93
N GLU A 28 1.35 -9.71 8.11
CA GLU A 28 1.61 -10.44 9.34
C GLU A 28 0.32 -10.86 10.02
N CYS A 29 0.26 -12.13 10.42
CA CYS A 29 -0.72 -12.60 11.39
C CYS A 29 0.01 -13.42 12.44
N LYS A 30 -0.64 -13.60 13.60
CA LYS A 30 -0.04 -14.39 14.68
C LYS A 30 -0.77 -15.73 14.80
N ARG A 31 0.00 -16.81 14.88
CA ARG A 31 -0.52 -18.14 15.20
C ARG A 31 0.07 -18.56 16.54
N ASN A 32 -0.82 -18.76 17.53
CA ASN A 32 -0.40 -19.10 18.88
C ASN A 32 0.66 -18.13 19.43
N GLY A 33 0.47 -16.82 19.15
CA GLY A 33 1.37 -15.77 19.60
C GLY A 33 2.65 -15.62 18.79
N VAL A 34 2.87 -16.47 17.78
CA VAL A 34 4.07 -16.42 16.93
C VAL A 34 3.75 -15.71 15.62
N PRO A 35 4.53 -14.67 15.24
CA PRO A 35 4.31 -13.98 13.97
C PRO A 35 4.55 -14.90 12.77
N VAL A 36 3.61 -14.87 11.83
CA VAL A 36 3.75 -15.52 10.54
C VAL A 36 3.62 -14.42 9.49
N THR A 37 4.62 -14.30 8.63
CA THR A 37 4.67 -13.22 7.64
C THR A 37 4.75 -13.74 6.21
N ARG A 38 4.21 -12.93 5.30
CA ARG A 38 4.46 -13.06 3.87
C ARG A 38 4.82 -11.70 3.34
N GLU A 39 5.60 -11.67 2.28
CA GLU A 39 6.10 -10.41 1.74
C GLU A 39 6.12 -10.42 0.21
N GLY A 40 6.16 -9.23 -0.37
CA GLY A 40 6.29 -9.06 -1.80
C GLY A 40 6.87 -7.71 -2.15
N LEU A 41 7.29 -7.57 -3.40
CA LEU A 41 7.89 -6.36 -3.93
C LEU A 41 7.09 -5.85 -5.12
N ILE A 42 7.05 -4.52 -5.25
CA ILE A 42 6.51 -3.80 -6.40
C ILE A 42 7.67 -3.03 -7.01
N ARG A 43 7.97 -3.29 -8.28
CA ARG A 43 8.98 -2.54 -9.03
C ARG A 43 8.30 -1.72 -10.10
N LEU A 44 8.53 -0.42 -10.11
CA LEU A 44 8.01 0.47 -11.13
C LEU A 44 9.17 1.19 -11.81
N GLU A 45 9.27 1.01 -13.13
CA GLU A 45 10.28 1.70 -13.95
C GLU A 45 10.01 3.21 -13.96
N ASP A 46 8.73 3.59 -14.02
CA ASP A 46 8.29 4.97 -14.10
C ASP A 46 7.02 5.12 -13.27
N GLY A 47 7.20 5.30 -11.97
CA GLY A 47 6.09 5.35 -11.04
C GLY A 47 6.19 6.45 -10.01
N THR A 48 5.18 6.53 -9.19
CA THR A 48 5.06 7.50 -8.09
C THR A 48 4.84 6.78 -6.77
N GLU A 49 5.01 7.51 -5.66
CA GLU A 49 4.72 7.00 -4.33
C GLU A 49 3.28 6.50 -4.23
N ASN A 50 2.33 7.30 -4.74
CA ASN A 50 0.91 6.94 -4.69
C ASN A 50 0.63 5.63 -5.42
N MET A 51 1.12 5.51 -6.65
CA MET A 51 0.95 4.30 -7.45
C MET A 51 1.49 3.07 -6.72
N ALA A 52 2.73 3.16 -6.24
CA ALA A 52 3.41 2.04 -5.61
C ALA A 52 2.71 1.58 -4.33
N ASN A 53 2.29 2.54 -3.49
CA ASN A 53 1.59 2.21 -2.25
C ASN A 53 0.21 1.61 -2.51
N LEU A 54 -0.55 2.15 -3.46
CA LEU A 54 -1.85 1.57 -3.83
C LEU A 54 -1.69 0.13 -4.34
N MET A 55 -0.70 -0.10 -5.21
CA MET A 55 -0.42 -1.43 -5.74
C MET A 55 0.03 -2.41 -4.66
N ALA A 56 0.88 -1.96 -3.74
CA ALA A 56 1.38 -2.81 -2.66
C ALA A 56 0.26 -3.22 -1.69
N ILE A 57 -0.59 -2.30 -1.29
CA ILE A 57 -1.72 -2.61 -0.40
C ILE A 57 -2.68 -3.59 -1.10
N THR A 58 -2.96 -3.35 -2.37
CA THR A 58 -3.84 -4.23 -3.16
C THR A 58 -3.27 -5.65 -3.23
N ALA A 59 -1.98 -5.79 -3.53
CA ALA A 59 -1.32 -7.09 -3.61
C ALA A 59 -1.33 -7.81 -2.26
N ALA A 60 -1.01 -7.08 -1.19
CA ALA A 60 -0.98 -7.63 0.16
C ALA A 60 -2.37 -8.13 0.60
N ALA A 61 -3.40 -7.32 0.42
CA ALA A 61 -4.77 -7.72 0.76
C ALA A 61 -5.25 -8.89 -0.10
N GLY A 62 -4.78 -8.95 -1.34
CA GLY A 62 -5.16 -9.99 -2.30
C GLY A 62 -4.73 -11.40 -1.93
N ILE A 63 -3.73 -11.57 -1.07
CA ILE A 63 -3.32 -12.91 -0.65
C ILE A 63 -4.20 -13.49 0.47
N LEU A 64 -5.06 -12.68 1.06
CA LEU A 64 -5.92 -13.11 2.16
C LEU A 64 -7.12 -13.88 1.64
N THR A 65 -7.30 -15.10 2.11
CA THR A 65 -8.38 -16.00 1.66
C THR A 65 -9.57 -16.03 2.62
N LYS A 66 -9.42 -15.48 3.81
CA LYS A 66 -10.45 -15.42 4.84
C LYS A 66 -10.79 -13.98 5.16
N GLN A 67 -11.96 -13.74 5.74
CA GLN A 67 -12.30 -12.41 6.21
C GLN A 67 -11.40 -12.02 7.39
N CYS A 68 -10.79 -10.86 7.29
CA CYS A 68 -9.82 -10.37 8.26
C CYS A 68 -10.22 -9.02 8.80
N SER A 69 -9.68 -8.69 9.96
CA SER A 69 -9.63 -7.33 10.48
C SER A 69 -8.21 -6.84 10.25
N ILE A 70 -8.03 -5.87 9.37
CA ILE A 70 -6.72 -5.46 8.86
C ILE A 70 -6.34 -4.07 9.37
N ARG A 71 -5.12 -3.96 9.88
CA ARG A 71 -4.49 -2.65 10.10
C ARG A 71 -3.45 -2.46 9.01
N VAL A 72 -3.65 -1.43 8.18
CA VAL A 72 -2.73 -1.08 7.09
C VAL A 72 -1.84 0.05 7.55
N PHE A 73 -0.51 -0.14 7.45
CA PHE A 73 0.48 0.88 7.78
C PHE A 73 1.17 1.34 6.50
N THR A 74 1.02 2.60 6.16
CA THR A 74 1.65 3.22 5.00
C THR A 74 2.21 4.59 5.37
N GLN A 75 3.28 5.01 4.69
CA GLN A 75 3.86 6.33 4.87
C GLN A 75 3.39 7.32 3.81
N CYS A 76 2.49 6.90 2.94
CA CYS A 76 1.98 7.74 1.85
C CYS A 76 0.92 8.72 2.36
N ASP A 77 1.30 9.98 2.48
CA ASP A 77 0.41 11.03 2.99
C ASP A 77 -0.89 11.15 2.20
N HIS A 78 -0.81 11.00 0.88
CA HIS A 78 -2.01 11.08 0.03
C HIS A 78 -3.03 10.01 0.39
N ILE A 79 -2.59 8.77 0.61
CA ILE A 79 -3.49 7.68 1.02
C ILE A 79 -4.04 7.96 2.41
N LEU A 80 -3.17 8.36 3.36
CA LEU A 80 -3.57 8.63 4.73
C LEU A 80 -4.63 9.73 4.79
N ASN A 81 -4.39 10.85 4.09
CA ASN A 81 -5.32 11.98 4.06
C ASN A 81 -6.64 11.61 3.37
N THR A 82 -6.56 10.89 2.25
CA THR A 82 -7.75 10.46 1.52
C THR A 82 -8.65 9.58 2.37
N MET A 83 -8.06 8.60 3.04
CA MET A 83 -8.83 7.66 3.87
C MET A 83 -9.38 8.35 5.12
N GLN A 84 -8.58 9.19 5.77
CA GLN A 84 -8.98 9.91 6.97
C GLN A 84 -10.12 10.90 6.71
N ASN A 85 -10.10 11.57 5.56
CA ASN A 85 -11.11 12.57 5.18
C ASN A 85 -12.26 11.97 4.36
N HIS A 86 -12.23 10.67 4.11
CA HIS A 86 -13.25 9.96 3.34
C HIS A 86 -13.45 10.50 1.91
N TRP A 87 -12.39 11.06 1.30
CA TRP A 87 -12.46 11.58 -0.08
C TRP A 87 -12.77 10.47 -1.08
N HIS A 88 -12.30 9.26 -0.81
CA HIS A 88 -12.55 8.10 -1.67
C HIS A 88 -14.05 7.78 -1.80
N ILE A 89 -14.84 8.01 -0.74
CA ILE A 89 -16.29 7.80 -0.77
C ILE A 89 -16.95 8.81 -1.73
N THR A 90 -16.54 10.08 -1.63
CA THR A 90 -17.03 11.12 -2.52
C THR A 90 -16.65 10.83 -3.98
N TRP A 91 -15.40 10.40 -4.21
CA TRP A 91 -14.94 10.05 -5.57
C TRP A 91 -15.75 8.90 -6.17
N GLN A 92 -16.04 7.87 -5.39
CA GLN A 92 -16.88 6.74 -5.86
C GLN A 92 -18.28 7.19 -6.25
N LYS A 93 -18.89 8.09 -5.46
CA LYS A 93 -20.22 8.63 -5.74
C LYS A 93 -20.23 9.52 -6.99
N ASN A 94 -19.11 10.17 -7.28
CA ASN A 94 -18.97 11.07 -8.44
C ASN A 94 -18.30 10.39 -9.63
N GLU A 95 -18.38 9.06 -9.70
CA GLU A 95 -17.81 8.27 -10.80
C GLU A 95 -16.33 8.57 -11.04
N TRP A 96 -15.58 8.66 -9.93
CA TRP A 96 -14.13 8.93 -9.91
C TRP A 96 -13.74 10.29 -10.50
N HIS A 97 -14.56 11.29 -10.22
CA HIS A 97 -14.26 12.70 -10.49
C HIS A 97 -14.19 13.46 -9.18
N ASN A 98 -13.28 14.44 -9.12
CA ASN A 98 -13.14 15.28 -7.93
C ASN A 98 -14.21 16.38 -7.91
N ALA A 99 -14.18 17.25 -6.88
CA ALA A 99 -15.15 18.32 -6.71
C ALA A 99 -15.16 19.32 -7.86
N LYS A 100 -14.05 19.43 -8.62
CA LYS A 100 -13.91 20.31 -9.77
C LYS A 100 -14.31 19.62 -11.08
N GLY A 101 -14.81 18.38 -11.00
CA GLY A 101 -15.23 17.63 -12.19
C GLY A 101 -14.08 17.01 -12.98
N LYS A 102 -12.87 17.01 -12.44
CA LYS A 102 -11.71 16.40 -13.10
C LYS A 102 -11.56 14.94 -12.68
N PRO A 103 -11.10 14.06 -13.60
CA PRO A 103 -10.84 12.67 -13.24
C PRO A 103 -9.82 12.56 -12.10
N VAL A 104 -10.09 11.66 -11.16
CA VAL A 104 -9.17 11.36 -10.06
C VAL A 104 -7.97 10.59 -10.61
N LYS A 105 -6.76 11.03 -10.25
CA LYS A 105 -5.54 10.31 -10.63
C LYS A 105 -5.52 8.93 -9.99
N ASN A 106 -5.05 7.93 -10.74
CA ASN A 106 -4.93 6.55 -10.29
C ASN A 106 -6.27 5.93 -9.87
N ALA A 107 -7.37 6.37 -10.49
CA ALA A 107 -8.71 5.90 -10.14
C ALA A 107 -8.81 4.36 -10.17
N GLU A 108 -8.22 3.71 -11.17
CA GLU A 108 -8.24 2.24 -11.28
C GLU A 108 -7.49 1.58 -10.13
N LEU A 109 -6.35 2.15 -9.73
CA LEU A 109 -5.56 1.63 -8.61
C LEU A 109 -6.29 1.82 -7.29
N TRP A 110 -6.93 2.99 -7.11
CA TRP A 110 -7.78 3.25 -5.95
C TRP A 110 -8.95 2.27 -5.88
N SER A 111 -9.63 2.07 -6.99
CA SER A 111 -10.76 1.15 -7.07
C SER A 111 -10.35 -0.28 -6.73
N GLY A 112 -9.21 -0.72 -7.25
CA GLY A 112 -8.66 -2.05 -6.96
C GLY A 112 -8.33 -2.25 -5.50
N MET A 113 -7.70 -1.24 -4.87
CA MET A 113 -7.37 -1.29 -3.45
C MET A 113 -8.63 -1.35 -2.58
N LEU A 114 -9.60 -0.48 -2.86
CA LEU A 114 -10.84 -0.44 -2.09
C LEU A 114 -11.64 -1.73 -2.25
N GLU A 115 -11.63 -2.34 -3.43
CA GLU A 115 -12.27 -3.63 -3.66
C GLU A 115 -11.60 -4.74 -2.85
N SER A 116 -10.26 -4.80 -2.88
CA SER A 116 -9.49 -5.80 -2.11
C SER A 116 -9.71 -5.66 -0.61
N LEU A 117 -9.66 -4.42 -0.09
CA LEU A 117 -9.87 -4.16 1.34
C LEU A 117 -11.33 -4.30 1.75
N GLY A 118 -12.25 -4.04 0.83
CA GLY A 118 -13.70 -4.06 1.12
C GLY A 118 -14.26 -5.42 1.51
N LYS A 119 -13.51 -6.49 1.26
CA LYS A 119 -13.87 -7.84 1.71
C LYS A 119 -13.59 -8.05 3.20
N HIS A 120 -12.97 -7.10 3.83
CA HIS A 120 -12.50 -7.15 5.20
C HIS A 120 -12.96 -5.92 5.99
N MET A 121 -12.75 -5.94 7.31
CA MET A 121 -12.75 -4.72 8.09
C MET A 121 -11.32 -4.18 8.05
N TYR A 122 -11.15 -2.87 7.93
CA TYR A 122 -9.80 -2.33 7.87
C TYR A 122 -9.73 -0.90 8.41
N SER A 123 -8.51 -0.53 8.80
CA SER A 123 -8.13 0.84 9.16
C SER A 123 -6.76 1.15 8.56
N VAL A 124 -6.47 2.42 8.33
CA VAL A 124 -5.22 2.86 7.72
C VAL A 124 -4.48 3.79 8.67
N HIS A 125 -3.19 3.53 8.87
CA HIS A 125 -2.36 4.22 9.84
C HIS A 125 -1.03 4.64 9.22
N GLY A 126 -0.46 5.72 9.72
CA GLY A 126 0.90 6.16 9.40
C GLY A 126 1.83 5.99 10.60
N GLY A 127 3.07 6.45 10.43
CA GLY A 127 4.05 6.47 11.48
C GLY A 127 4.92 5.22 11.56
N TRP A 128 5.71 5.17 12.61
CA TRP A 128 6.68 4.08 12.79
C TRP A 128 5.96 2.74 13.02
N HIS A 129 6.57 1.67 12.47
CA HIS A 129 6.16 0.29 12.76
C HIS A 129 7.39 -0.61 12.88
N GLU A 130 7.18 -1.79 13.45
CA GLU A 130 8.27 -2.69 13.82
C GLU A 130 9.13 -3.20 12.65
N TYR A 131 8.59 -3.24 11.44
CA TYR A 131 9.31 -3.71 10.25
C TYR A 131 9.92 -2.59 9.42
N GLN A 132 9.77 -1.33 9.83
CA GLN A 132 10.16 -0.19 9.00
C GLN A 132 11.63 -0.21 8.59
N ASN A 133 12.53 -0.38 9.56
CA ASN A 133 13.97 -0.38 9.28
C ASN A 133 14.38 -1.56 8.40
N LEU A 134 13.83 -2.75 8.67
CA LEU A 134 14.09 -3.93 7.85
C LEU A 134 13.65 -3.71 6.41
N MET A 135 12.44 -3.22 6.21
CA MET A 135 11.87 -3.00 4.89
C MET A 135 12.63 -1.92 4.13
N GLN A 136 12.96 -0.80 4.78
CA GLN A 136 13.73 0.28 4.14
C GLN A 136 15.10 -0.20 3.69
N GLY A 137 15.76 -1.04 4.47
CA GLY A 137 17.03 -1.64 4.08
C GLY A 137 16.88 -2.54 2.84
N LYS A 138 15.86 -3.38 2.83
CA LYS A 138 15.63 -4.31 1.72
C LYS A 138 15.29 -3.59 0.41
N ILE A 139 14.40 -2.60 0.44
CA ILE A 139 14.00 -1.90 -0.78
C ILE A 139 15.12 -1.04 -1.35
N ARG A 140 15.95 -0.45 -0.48
CA ARG A 140 17.11 0.31 -0.92
C ARG A 140 18.10 -0.58 -1.65
N LYS A 141 18.41 -1.74 -1.07
CA LYS A 141 19.28 -2.72 -1.68
C LYS A 141 18.73 -3.21 -3.02
N GLU A 142 17.45 -3.52 -3.07
CA GLU A 142 16.78 -3.99 -4.27
C GLU A 142 16.86 -2.95 -5.39
N LEU A 143 16.65 -1.68 -5.08
CA LEU A 143 16.73 -0.60 -6.06
C LEU A 143 18.16 -0.43 -6.58
N GLU A 144 19.16 -0.49 -5.71
CA GLU A 144 20.57 -0.40 -6.09
C GLU A 144 20.97 -1.57 -6.99
N GLU A 145 20.61 -2.79 -6.65
CA GLU A 145 20.90 -3.97 -7.46
C GLU A 145 20.25 -3.88 -8.83
N TRP A 146 19.00 -3.41 -8.87
CA TRP A 146 18.28 -3.22 -10.11
C TRP A 146 18.99 -2.21 -11.03
N LYS A 147 19.44 -1.09 -10.48
CA LYS A 147 20.19 -0.07 -11.25
C LYS A 147 21.51 -0.64 -11.79
N ASN A 148 22.19 -1.46 -10.99
CA ASN A 148 23.49 -2.02 -11.38
C ASN A 148 23.37 -3.07 -12.47
N THR A 149 22.30 -3.85 -12.50
CA THR A 149 22.14 -4.92 -13.50
C THR A 149 21.82 -4.40 -14.89
N GLU A 150 21.45 -3.13 -15.03
CA GLU A 150 21.12 -2.52 -16.33
C GLU A 150 22.26 -1.76 -16.99
N GLN A 151 23.44 -1.81 -16.39
CA GLN A 151 24.62 -1.15 -16.98
C GLN A 151 25.32 -2.03 -18.01
#